data_393d4fd0195548c8c7e393afd5b83f19
#
_entry.id   393d4fd0195548c8c7e393afd5b83f19
#
_cell.length_a   1.000
_cell.length_b   1.000
_cell.length_c   1.000
_cell.angle_alpha   90.00
_cell.angle_beta   90.00
_cell.angle_gamma   90.00
#
_symmetry.space_group_name_H-M   'P 1'
#
loop_
_entity.id
_entity.type
_entity.pdbx_description
1 polymer ?
#
loop_
_entity_poly.entity_id
_entity_poly.type
_entity_poly.pdbx_seq_one_letter_code
_entity_poly.pdbx_strand_id
1 'polypeptide(L)'
;MRIAVFGAGALGSLVGGLLSTKHDVTLIGRRPHVDAINLKGLEISGIVNEVVWPSARTDATGLEPQDIVLVTVKAYDTRKAATDMSPLVGKGTIVVSLQNGLDNIKTLSDFYDQRTVGGVTSCGATYLSPGCVRFAGKGDMIFGSTTGRKDLAESVCLAFSGADVPCQLTNDIMAEVWMKVIVNASINPITALVRRENACIEENVELKELARRVCEEAVQVAKASGVQLPRCDPFSKVMGVVAATRLNRSSMLQDVEAGKRTEIDEITGAVVNEASRFGIAIPTNETLWRLVKSLGSIRS
;
A
#
# COMPACT_ATOMS: atom_id res chain seq x y z
N MET A 1 7.58 15.52 15.77
CA MET A 1 6.69 14.43 16.21
C MET A 1 7.51 13.15 16.26
N ARG A 2 7.11 12.19 17.12
CA ARG A 2 7.65 10.84 17.14
C ARG A 2 6.79 9.96 16.24
N ILE A 3 7.39 9.36 15.22
CA ILE A 3 6.69 8.57 14.20
C ILE A 3 7.34 7.19 14.11
N ALA A 4 6.57 6.14 14.30
CA ALA A 4 7.03 4.79 13.99
C ALA A 4 6.48 4.34 12.63
N VAL A 5 7.33 3.69 11.84
CA VAL A 5 6.93 3.01 10.60
C VAL A 5 7.01 1.51 10.83
N PHE A 6 5.86 0.87 11.00
CA PHE A 6 5.78 -0.56 11.23
C PHE A 6 5.70 -1.31 9.90
N GLY A 7 6.85 -1.84 9.47
CA GLY A 7 7.04 -2.48 8.18
C GLY A 7 8.03 -1.75 7.26
N ALA A 8 9.30 -1.65 7.65
CA ALA A 8 10.37 -1.06 6.84
C ALA A 8 10.67 -1.92 5.59
N GLY A 9 9.69 -2.04 4.69
CA GLY A 9 9.81 -2.52 3.32
C GLY A 9 10.15 -1.38 2.37
N ALA A 10 9.86 -1.52 1.07
CA ALA A 10 10.12 -0.47 0.08
C ALA A 10 9.40 0.84 0.42
N LEU A 11 8.06 0.78 0.56
CA LEU A 11 7.25 1.96 0.84
C LEU A 11 7.54 2.54 2.23
N GLY A 12 7.56 1.67 3.26
CA GLY A 12 7.78 2.13 4.63
C GLY A 12 9.15 2.79 4.82
N SER A 13 10.20 2.25 4.20
CA SER A 13 11.53 2.86 4.23
C SER A 13 11.56 4.18 3.48
N LEU A 14 10.95 4.25 2.30
CA LEU A 14 10.87 5.52 1.55
C LEU A 14 10.15 6.60 2.36
N VAL A 15 8.92 6.31 2.80
CA VAL A 15 8.10 7.30 3.52
C VAL A 15 8.75 7.67 4.85
N GLY A 16 9.22 6.70 5.62
CA GLY A 16 9.87 6.97 6.89
C GLY A 16 11.19 7.73 6.73
N GLY A 17 11.95 7.43 5.67
CA GLY A 17 13.17 8.18 5.34
C GLY A 17 12.88 9.64 5.02
N LEU A 18 11.89 9.92 4.16
CA LEU A 18 11.47 11.28 3.84
C LEU A 18 10.99 12.04 5.09
N LEU A 19 10.17 11.40 5.94
CA LEU A 19 9.68 12.00 7.19
C LEU A 19 10.81 12.26 8.20
N SER A 20 11.89 11.47 8.20
CA SER A 20 12.99 11.59 9.15
C SER A 20 13.79 12.87 8.99
N THR A 21 13.63 13.60 7.89
CA THR A 21 14.24 14.92 7.68
C THR A 21 13.69 15.98 8.63
N LYS A 22 12.49 15.80 9.18
CA LYS A 22 11.78 16.78 10.04
C LYS A 22 11.21 16.19 11.32
N HIS A 23 11.18 14.88 11.44
CA HIS A 23 10.55 14.17 12.56
C HIS A 23 11.50 13.15 13.17
N ASP A 24 11.27 12.76 14.42
CA ASP A 24 11.93 11.64 15.07
C ASP A 24 11.26 10.35 14.58
N VAL A 25 11.93 9.64 13.65
CA VAL A 25 11.37 8.48 12.97
C VAL A 25 12.10 7.21 13.40
N THR A 26 11.32 6.21 13.79
CA THR A 26 11.81 4.85 14.02
C THR A 26 11.22 3.89 12.98
N LEU A 27 12.07 3.26 12.19
CA LEU A 27 11.72 2.22 11.23
C LEU A 27 11.75 0.85 11.92
N ILE A 28 10.64 0.10 11.84
CA ILE A 28 10.58 -1.27 12.37
C ILE A 28 10.58 -2.24 11.20
N GLY A 29 11.62 -3.09 11.14
CA GLY A 29 11.84 -3.95 10.00
C GLY A 29 12.66 -5.19 10.29
N ARG A 30 13.02 -5.90 9.23
CA ARG A 30 13.83 -7.13 9.33
C ARG A 30 15.28 -6.81 9.64
N ARG A 31 15.93 -7.66 10.46
CA ARG A 31 17.29 -7.48 10.95
C ARG A 31 18.31 -7.03 9.89
N PRO A 32 18.44 -7.66 8.70
CA PRO A 32 19.46 -7.21 7.75
C PRO A 32 19.30 -5.77 7.29
N HIS A 33 18.05 -5.30 7.17
CA HIS A 33 17.75 -3.92 6.78
C HIS A 33 17.99 -2.94 7.93
N VAL A 34 17.58 -3.32 9.12
CA VAL A 34 17.79 -2.54 10.37
C VAL A 34 19.29 -2.35 10.63
N ASP A 35 20.06 -3.44 10.58
CA ASP A 35 21.50 -3.38 10.81
C ASP A 35 22.22 -2.47 9.79
N ALA A 36 21.80 -2.56 8.51
CA ALA A 36 22.36 -1.71 7.46
C ALA A 36 22.02 -0.22 7.67
N ILE A 37 20.77 0.11 8.05
CA ILE A 37 20.35 1.48 8.32
C ILE A 37 21.10 2.05 9.51
N ASN A 38 21.22 1.31 10.60
CA ASN A 38 21.93 1.75 11.80
C ASN A 38 23.44 1.94 11.56
N LEU A 39 24.03 1.18 10.62
CA LEU A 39 25.46 1.25 10.31
C LEU A 39 25.81 2.41 9.37
N LYS A 40 25.01 2.61 8.31
CA LYS A 40 25.37 3.50 7.18
C LYS A 40 24.25 4.48 6.75
N GLY A 41 23.17 4.54 7.49
CA GLY A 41 21.96 5.31 7.11
C GLY A 41 21.10 4.56 6.10
N LEU A 42 19.96 5.15 5.78
CA LEU A 42 19.05 4.72 4.71
C LEU A 42 19.36 5.51 3.45
N GLU A 43 19.87 4.83 2.44
CA GLU A 43 20.10 5.39 1.11
C GLU A 43 18.79 5.41 0.33
N ILE A 44 18.37 6.60 -0.12
CA ILE A 44 17.23 6.82 -1.01
C ILE A 44 17.80 7.29 -2.35
N SER A 45 17.55 6.54 -3.41
CA SER A 45 18.00 6.88 -4.77
C SER A 45 16.83 7.11 -5.73
N GLY A 46 17.06 7.64 -6.91
CA GLY A 46 16.05 7.86 -7.94
C GLY A 46 15.59 9.30 -8.04
N ILE A 47 14.35 9.61 -7.68
CA ILE A 47 13.83 11.00 -7.73
C ILE A 47 14.59 11.94 -6.80
N VAL A 48 14.98 11.44 -5.63
CA VAL A 48 15.95 12.08 -4.73
C VAL A 48 17.14 11.16 -4.57
N ASN A 49 18.32 11.72 -4.27
CA ASN A 49 19.52 10.94 -4.00
C ASN A 49 20.12 11.47 -2.71
N GLU A 50 19.84 10.80 -1.60
CA GLU A 50 20.25 11.22 -0.27
C GLU A 50 20.43 10.03 0.67
N VAL A 51 21.19 10.23 1.75
CA VAL A 51 21.28 9.30 2.87
C VAL A 51 20.67 9.98 4.08
N VAL A 52 19.65 9.34 4.66
CA VAL A 52 18.96 9.82 5.86
C VAL A 52 19.22 8.86 7.03
N TRP A 53 19.03 9.35 8.26
CA TRP A 53 19.42 8.62 9.47
C TRP A 53 18.24 8.42 10.43
N PRO A 54 17.14 7.77 10.03
CA PRO A 54 16.11 7.36 10.96
C PRO A 54 16.66 6.30 11.92
N SER A 55 16.13 6.24 13.13
CA SER A 55 16.36 5.07 14.00
C SER A 55 15.77 3.82 13.35
N ALA A 56 16.39 2.65 13.53
CA ALA A 56 15.87 1.40 13.02
C ALA A 56 15.92 0.29 14.07
N ARG A 57 14.83 -0.50 14.19
CA ARG A 57 14.68 -1.59 15.17
C ARG A 57 13.98 -2.79 14.55
N THR A 58 14.19 -3.95 15.15
CA THR A 58 13.56 -5.20 14.70
C THR A 58 12.16 -5.40 15.27
N ASP A 59 11.84 -4.71 16.35
CA ASP A 59 10.57 -4.80 17.08
C ASP A 59 10.27 -3.50 17.84
N ALA A 60 9.11 -3.46 18.46
CA ALA A 60 8.62 -2.30 19.21
C ALA A 60 9.00 -2.31 20.70
N THR A 61 9.76 -3.30 21.16
CA THR A 61 10.05 -3.51 22.59
C THR A 61 10.84 -2.33 23.16
N GLY A 62 10.36 -1.78 24.29
CA GLY A 62 11.01 -0.68 24.99
C GLY A 62 10.91 0.68 24.28
N LEU A 63 10.08 0.80 23.24
CA LEU A 63 9.72 2.10 22.69
C LEU A 63 8.54 2.71 23.42
N GLU A 64 8.59 4.02 23.62
CA GLU A 64 7.47 4.80 24.15
C GLU A 64 6.36 4.94 23.11
N PRO A 65 5.11 5.21 23.52
CA PRO A 65 4.04 5.53 22.60
C PRO A 65 4.40 6.66 21.64
N GLN A 66 4.03 6.51 20.39
CA GLN A 66 4.33 7.42 19.30
C GLN A 66 3.18 8.40 19.04
N ASP A 67 3.44 9.51 18.37
CA ASP A 67 2.39 10.41 17.90
C ASP A 67 1.65 9.80 16.70
N ILE A 68 2.41 9.17 15.79
CA ILE A 68 1.87 8.49 14.60
C ILE A 68 2.55 7.11 14.45
N VAL A 69 1.76 6.09 14.15
CA VAL A 69 2.25 4.78 13.71
C VAL A 69 1.77 4.52 12.28
N LEU A 70 2.71 4.51 11.33
CA LEU A 70 2.44 4.17 9.93
C LEU A 70 2.56 2.66 9.76
N VAL A 71 1.49 1.99 9.31
CA VAL A 71 1.48 0.55 9.04
C VAL A 71 1.69 0.34 7.55
N THR A 72 2.81 -0.29 7.21
CA THR A 72 3.27 -0.52 5.84
C THR A 72 3.75 -1.97 5.60
N VAL A 73 3.40 -2.87 6.51
CA VAL A 73 3.60 -4.31 6.30
C VAL A 73 2.74 -4.80 5.14
N LYS A 74 3.04 -5.96 4.58
CA LYS A 74 2.15 -6.62 3.63
C LYS A 74 0.78 -6.86 4.27
N ALA A 75 -0.30 -6.71 3.50
CA ALA A 75 -1.66 -6.72 4.02
C ALA A 75 -2.04 -8.01 4.76
N TYR A 76 -1.48 -9.15 4.36
CA TYR A 76 -1.67 -10.44 5.07
C TYR A 76 -1.03 -10.48 6.47
N ASP A 77 -0.16 -9.53 6.82
CA ASP A 77 0.47 -9.40 8.13
C ASP A 77 -0.21 -8.35 9.04
N THR A 78 -1.26 -7.68 8.58
CA THR A 78 -1.89 -6.53 9.28
C THR A 78 -2.36 -6.89 10.69
N ARG A 79 -3.04 -8.02 10.87
CA ARG A 79 -3.53 -8.45 12.19
C ARG A 79 -2.39 -8.74 13.17
N LYS A 80 -1.33 -9.41 12.68
CA LYS A 80 -0.13 -9.64 13.48
C LYS A 80 0.58 -8.31 13.83
N ALA A 81 0.75 -7.44 12.85
CA ALA A 81 1.34 -6.12 13.05
C ALA A 81 0.56 -5.30 14.08
N ALA A 82 -0.79 -5.32 14.03
CA ALA A 82 -1.64 -4.64 15.01
C ALA A 82 -1.38 -5.13 16.45
N THR A 83 -1.13 -6.41 16.64
CA THR A 83 -0.76 -6.95 17.97
C THR A 83 0.67 -6.53 18.35
N ASP A 84 1.63 -6.70 17.46
CA ASP A 84 3.06 -6.49 17.75
C ASP A 84 3.41 -5.01 17.98
N MET A 85 2.66 -4.07 17.36
CA MET A 85 2.88 -2.64 17.51
C MET A 85 2.15 -2.00 18.71
N SER A 86 1.41 -2.79 19.50
CA SER A 86 0.64 -2.28 20.63
C SER A 86 1.45 -1.42 21.64
N PRO A 87 2.74 -1.68 21.90
CA PRO A 87 3.55 -0.81 22.76
C PRO A 87 3.70 0.62 22.24
N LEU A 88 3.60 0.81 20.90
CA LEU A 88 3.73 2.12 20.25
C LEU A 88 2.45 2.95 20.32
N VAL A 89 1.32 2.35 20.73
CA VAL A 89 0.01 2.99 20.63
C VAL A 89 -0.51 3.39 22.00
N GLY A 90 -0.40 4.68 22.32
CA GLY A 90 -0.98 5.33 23.50
C GLY A 90 -2.34 5.97 23.20
N LYS A 91 -2.90 6.70 24.19
CA LYS A 91 -4.22 7.35 24.07
C LYS A 91 -4.31 8.38 22.92
N GLY A 92 -3.20 9.06 22.63
CA GLY A 92 -3.15 10.10 21.59
C GLY A 92 -2.54 9.65 20.26
N THR A 93 -2.13 8.39 20.13
CA THR A 93 -1.47 7.88 18.92
C THR A 93 -2.45 7.74 17.77
N ILE A 94 -2.06 8.25 16.60
CA ILE A 94 -2.78 8.04 15.34
C ILE A 94 -2.18 6.82 14.63
N VAL A 95 -3.02 5.85 14.27
CA VAL A 95 -2.61 4.67 13.51
C VAL A 95 -3.01 4.85 12.05
N VAL A 96 -2.05 4.78 11.13
CA VAL A 96 -2.28 5.05 9.72
C VAL A 96 -1.98 3.81 8.89
N SER A 97 -2.95 3.33 8.11
CA SER A 97 -2.69 2.31 7.09
C SER A 97 -2.27 2.96 5.78
N LEU A 98 -1.09 2.58 5.25
CA LEU A 98 -0.65 2.89 3.88
C LEU A 98 -0.55 1.63 3.01
N GLN A 99 -1.21 0.58 3.40
CA GLN A 99 -1.15 -0.74 2.80
C GLN A 99 -2.05 -0.85 1.57
N ASN A 100 -1.76 -1.85 0.71
CA ASN A 100 -2.67 -2.23 -0.37
C ASN A 100 -3.77 -3.16 0.16
N GLY A 101 -4.93 -3.18 -0.51
CA GLY A 101 -6.06 -4.06 -0.17
C GLY A 101 -7.18 -3.34 0.57
N LEU A 102 -8.31 -4.04 0.73
CA LEU A 102 -9.57 -3.45 1.23
C LEU A 102 -9.69 -3.45 2.76
N ASP A 103 -9.22 -4.50 3.43
CA ASP A 103 -9.59 -4.80 4.81
C ASP A 103 -8.66 -4.20 5.87
N ASN A 104 -7.56 -3.56 5.47
CA ASN A 104 -6.53 -3.11 6.40
C ASN A 104 -7.04 -2.06 7.39
N ILE A 105 -7.79 -1.05 6.91
CA ILE A 105 -8.33 0.01 7.75
C ILE A 105 -9.30 -0.58 8.77
N LYS A 106 -10.19 -1.46 8.31
CA LYS A 106 -11.13 -2.17 9.20
C LYS A 106 -10.39 -3.00 10.24
N THR A 107 -9.41 -3.81 9.80
CA THR A 107 -8.62 -4.64 10.71
C THR A 107 -7.92 -3.79 11.77
N LEU A 108 -7.30 -2.66 11.40
CA LEU A 108 -6.67 -1.77 12.38
C LEU A 108 -7.69 -1.07 13.28
N SER A 109 -8.86 -0.71 12.77
CA SER A 109 -9.94 -0.12 13.57
C SER A 109 -10.50 -1.10 14.60
N ASP A 110 -10.51 -2.40 14.30
CA ASP A 110 -10.92 -3.44 15.27
C ASP A 110 -9.97 -3.48 16.50
N PHE A 111 -8.71 -3.02 16.38
CA PHE A 111 -7.73 -2.92 17.46
C PHE A 111 -7.64 -1.53 18.10
N TYR A 112 -7.79 -0.48 17.28
CA TYR A 112 -7.44 0.89 17.67
C TYR A 112 -8.58 1.91 17.50
N ASP A 113 -9.79 1.41 17.22
CA ASP A 113 -11.03 2.20 17.14
C ASP A 113 -10.91 3.44 16.22
N GLN A 114 -11.43 4.56 16.71
CA GLN A 114 -11.48 5.83 15.98
C GLN A 114 -10.11 6.49 15.74
N ARG A 115 -9.02 5.92 16.25
CA ARG A 115 -7.64 6.43 16.04
C ARG A 115 -7.04 5.98 14.72
N THR A 116 -7.77 5.20 13.93
CA THR A 116 -7.32 4.70 12.64
C THR A 116 -7.63 5.69 11.53
N VAL A 117 -6.61 6.01 10.74
CA VAL A 117 -6.66 6.83 9.53
C VAL A 117 -6.29 5.94 8.35
N GLY A 118 -7.06 6.02 7.29
CA GLY A 118 -6.72 5.41 6.02
C GLY A 118 -5.81 6.31 5.19
N GLY A 119 -4.86 5.71 4.50
CA GLY A 119 -4.01 6.39 3.55
C GLY A 119 -3.88 5.60 2.25
N VAL A 120 -3.96 6.29 1.14
CA VAL A 120 -3.71 5.75 -0.19
C VAL A 120 -2.51 6.45 -0.79
N THR A 121 -1.58 5.69 -1.36
CA THR A 121 -0.45 6.27 -2.08
C THR A 121 -0.25 5.59 -3.42
N SER A 122 0.13 6.38 -4.42
CA SER A 122 0.60 5.93 -5.74
C SER A 122 2.10 6.11 -5.92
N CYS A 123 2.83 6.48 -4.86
CA CYS A 123 4.29 6.59 -4.90
C CYS A 123 4.94 5.24 -5.25
N GLY A 124 5.83 5.27 -6.22
CA GLY A 124 6.65 4.12 -6.59
C GLY A 124 7.86 3.98 -5.69
N ALA A 125 7.94 2.88 -4.96
CA ALA A 125 9.08 2.53 -4.12
C ALA A 125 9.59 1.13 -4.44
N THR A 126 10.90 0.97 -4.56
CA THR A 126 11.55 -0.33 -4.80
C THR A 126 12.60 -0.60 -3.74
N TYR A 127 12.52 -1.74 -3.10
CA TYR A 127 13.57 -2.22 -2.19
C TYR A 127 14.73 -2.77 -3.02
N LEU A 128 15.89 -2.15 -2.95
CA LEU A 128 17.06 -2.58 -3.72
C LEU A 128 17.91 -3.61 -2.95
N SER A 129 18.27 -3.25 -1.71
CA SER A 129 19.09 -4.10 -0.83
C SER A 129 18.95 -3.60 0.62
N PRO A 130 19.48 -4.31 1.62
CA PRO A 130 19.52 -3.82 2.99
C PRO A 130 20.11 -2.39 3.08
N GLY A 131 19.34 -1.46 3.66
CA GLY A 131 19.72 -0.05 3.79
C GLY A 131 19.51 0.80 2.53
N CYS A 132 18.97 0.24 1.41
CA CYS A 132 18.84 0.98 0.16
C CYS A 132 17.46 0.81 -0.44
N VAL A 133 16.81 1.93 -0.77
CA VAL A 133 15.52 1.97 -1.46
C VAL A 133 15.58 2.95 -2.63
N ARG A 134 14.77 2.70 -3.65
CA ARG A 134 14.63 3.59 -4.80
C ARG A 134 13.26 4.26 -4.78
N PHE A 135 13.24 5.59 -4.86
CA PHE A 135 12.06 6.39 -5.14
C PHE A 135 11.83 6.38 -6.65
N ALA A 136 11.00 5.45 -7.11
CA ALA A 136 10.82 5.16 -8.53
C ALA A 136 9.79 6.06 -9.23
N GLY A 137 8.88 6.67 -8.48
CA GLY A 137 7.82 7.53 -9.05
C GLY A 137 7.16 8.40 -8.00
N LYS A 138 7.05 9.71 -8.27
CA LYS A 138 6.19 10.59 -7.48
C LYS A 138 4.74 10.14 -7.66
N GLY A 139 3.98 10.22 -6.59
CA GLY A 139 2.57 9.87 -6.60
C GLY A 139 1.83 10.61 -5.49
N ASP A 140 0.51 10.57 -5.57
CA ASP A 140 -0.34 11.19 -4.57
C ASP A 140 -0.25 10.42 -3.24
N MET A 141 -0.41 11.17 -2.14
CA MET A 141 -0.71 10.64 -0.83
C MET A 141 -2.02 11.24 -0.36
N ILE A 142 -3.02 10.40 -0.13
CA ILE A 142 -4.37 10.83 0.22
C ILE A 142 -4.73 10.21 1.57
N PHE A 143 -5.14 11.03 2.52
CA PHE A 143 -5.53 10.59 3.85
C PHE A 143 -6.99 10.91 4.15
N GLY A 144 -7.64 10.03 4.93
CA GLY A 144 -9.01 10.23 5.36
C GLY A 144 -9.39 9.31 6.51
N SER A 145 -10.48 9.64 7.19
CA SER A 145 -11.02 8.86 8.29
C SER A 145 -12.32 8.17 7.88
N THR A 146 -12.49 6.92 8.29
CA THR A 146 -13.77 6.19 8.15
C THR A 146 -14.73 6.45 9.32
N THR A 147 -14.25 7.08 10.39
CA THR A 147 -14.99 7.30 11.65
C THR A 147 -15.42 8.76 11.86
N GLY A 148 -15.21 9.63 10.85
CA GLY A 148 -15.52 11.05 10.93
C GLY A 148 -14.46 11.90 11.66
N ARG A 149 -13.39 11.31 12.19
CA ARG A 149 -12.27 11.99 12.86
C ARG A 149 -11.34 12.64 11.82
N LYS A 150 -11.84 13.68 11.15
CA LYS A 150 -11.08 14.45 10.15
C LYS A 150 -9.83 15.09 10.75
N ASP A 151 -9.91 15.53 11.99
CA ASP A 151 -8.80 16.10 12.77
C ASP A 151 -7.55 15.20 12.79
N LEU A 152 -7.74 13.87 12.83
CA LEU A 152 -6.63 12.93 12.80
C LEU A 152 -5.97 12.86 11.41
N ALA A 153 -6.77 12.83 10.35
CA ALA A 153 -6.25 12.83 8.99
C ALA A 153 -5.53 14.16 8.66
N GLU A 154 -6.06 15.29 9.15
CA GLU A 154 -5.42 16.60 9.05
C GLU A 154 -4.06 16.62 9.77
N SER A 155 -3.98 16.06 10.98
CA SER A 155 -2.73 15.97 11.74
C SER A 155 -1.68 15.13 11.00
N VAL A 156 -2.09 14.01 10.37
CA VAL A 156 -1.20 13.19 9.53
C VAL A 156 -0.72 13.99 8.32
N CYS A 157 -1.64 14.66 7.62
CA CYS A 157 -1.30 15.44 6.43
C CYS A 157 -0.35 16.60 6.77
N LEU A 158 -0.53 17.25 7.92
CA LEU A 158 0.40 18.29 8.41
C LEU A 158 1.80 17.73 8.68
N ALA A 159 1.91 16.54 9.26
CA ALA A 159 3.20 15.89 9.50
C ALA A 159 3.93 15.59 8.17
N PHE A 160 3.20 15.09 7.16
CA PHE A 160 3.76 14.82 5.84
C PHE A 160 4.17 16.09 5.10
N SER A 161 3.30 17.09 5.05
CA SER A 161 3.58 18.38 4.41
C SER A 161 4.75 19.11 5.07
N GLY A 162 4.87 19.00 6.41
CA GLY A 162 5.99 19.57 7.16
C GLY A 162 7.35 18.94 6.81
N ALA A 163 7.35 17.75 6.22
CA ALA A 163 8.54 17.06 5.71
C ALA A 163 8.64 17.12 4.16
N ASP A 164 8.01 18.09 3.52
CA ASP A 164 7.99 18.28 2.08
C ASP A 164 7.44 17.07 1.29
N VAL A 165 6.59 16.25 1.93
CA VAL A 165 5.86 15.15 1.30
C VAL A 165 4.43 15.60 1.02
N PRO A 166 4.08 15.95 -0.24
CA PRO A 166 2.75 16.44 -0.57
C PRO A 166 1.67 15.41 -0.26
N CYS A 167 0.56 15.88 0.33
CA CYS A 167 -0.59 15.04 0.62
C CYS A 167 -1.90 15.80 0.45
N GLN A 168 -2.97 15.06 0.31
CA GLN A 168 -4.33 15.55 0.15
C GLN A 168 -5.24 14.88 1.19
N LEU A 169 -6.33 15.58 1.52
CA LEU A 169 -7.37 15.04 2.39
C LEU A 169 -8.58 14.65 1.56
N THR A 170 -9.22 13.55 1.95
CA THR A 170 -10.50 13.12 1.38
C THR A 170 -11.55 12.97 2.47
N ASN A 171 -12.81 13.21 2.08
CA ASN A 171 -13.97 12.92 2.94
C ASN A 171 -14.42 11.45 2.81
N ASP A 172 -13.96 10.74 1.80
CA ASP A 172 -14.28 9.34 1.56
C ASP A 172 -13.02 8.55 1.19
N ILE A 173 -12.31 8.11 2.22
CA ILE A 173 -11.09 7.32 2.04
C ILE A 173 -11.40 5.95 1.44
N MET A 174 -12.59 5.39 1.68
CA MET A 174 -12.93 4.08 1.13
C MET A 174 -13.13 4.15 -0.38
N ALA A 175 -13.61 5.26 -0.92
CA ALA A 175 -13.68 5.48 -2.37
C ALA A 175 -12.28 5.45 -3.01
N GLU A 176 -11.29 6.07 -2.37
CA GLU A 176 -9.90 6.08 -2.83
C GLU A 176 -9.24 4.69 -2.70
N VAL A 177 -9.50 3.98 -1.60
CA VAL A 177 -9.02 2.60 -1.40
C VAL A 177 -9.58 1.68 -2.47
N TRP A 178 -10.89 1.75 -2.73
CA TRP A 178 -11.52 0.94 -3.78
C TRP A 178 -10.98 1.27 -5.16
N MET A 179 -10.82 2.55 -5.50
CA MET A 179 -10.22 2.93 -6.78
C MET A 179 -8.81 2.36 -6.93
N LYS A 180 -7.98 2.42 -5.89
CA LYS A 180 -6.65 1.82 -5.90
C LYS A 180 -6.71 0.30 -6.07
N VAL A 181 -7.63 -0.38 -5.40
CA VAL A 181 -7.83 -1.84 -5.53
C VAL A 181 -8.27 -2.20 -6.94
N ILE A 182 -9.21 -1.46 -7.54
CA ILE A 182 -9.63 -1.65 -8.94
C ILE A 182 -8.44 -1.53 -9.89
N VAL A 183 -7.63 -0.48 -9.75
CA VAL A 183 -6.41 -0.28 -10.56
C VAL A 183 -5.44 -1.45 -10.38
N ASN A 184 -5.15 -1.82 -9.14
CA ASN A 184 -4.21 -2.90 -8.82
C ASN A 184 -4.71 -4.27 -9.32
N ALA A 185 -6.00 -4.58 -9.17
CA ALA A 185 -6.60 -5.82 -9.68
C ALA A 185 -6.53 -5.90 -11.21
N SER A 186 -6.67 -4.75 -11.90
CA SER A 186 -6.63 -4.68 -13.36
C SER A 186 -5.21 -4.76 -13.95
N ILE A 187 -4.18 -4.46 -13.16
CA ILE A 187 -2.79 -4.40 -13.64
C ILE A 187 -1.97 -5.57 -13.07
N ASN A 188 -1.95 -5.74 -11.76
CA ASN A 188 -0.95 -6.54 -11.07
C ASN A 188 -1.04 -8.04 -11.39
N PRO A 189 -2.23 -8.70 -11.38
CA PRO A 189 -2.33 -10.12 -11.71
C PRO A 189 -1.91 -10.41 -13.16
N ILE A 190 -2.32 -9.54 -14.10
CA ILE A 190 -2.01 -9.69 -15.52
C ILE A 190 -0.50 -9.63 -15.72
N THR A 191 0.14 -8.57 -15.24
CA THR A 191 1.60 -8.38 -15.40
C THR A 191 2.41 -9.47 -14.69
N ALA A 192 1.94 -9.96 -13.53
CA ALA A 192 2.56 -11.05 -12.81
C ALA A 192 2.51 -12.38 -13.58
N LEU A 193 1.38 -12.69 -14.24
CA LEU A 193 1.20 -13.89 -15.06
C LEU A 193 2.01 -13.85 -16.35
N VAL A 194 1.97 -12.72 -17.08
CA VAL A 194 2.71 -12.58 -18.36
C VAL A 194 4.19 -12.22 -18.15
N ARG A 195 4.59 -11.88 -16.92
CA ARG A 195 5.97 -11.49 -16.54
C ARG A 195 6.52 -10.32 -17.35
N ARG A 196 5.68 -9.30 -17.56
CA ARG A 196 6.01 -8.12 -18.33
C ARG A 196 5.77 -6.84 -17.53
N GLU A 197 6.43 -5.78 -17.94
CA GLU A 197 6.20 -4.41 -17.44
C GLU A 197 4.78 -3.95 -17.76
N ASN A 198 4.31 -2.91 -17.05
CA ASN A 198 2.93 -2.44 -17.15
C ASN A 198 2.51 -2.03 -18.57
N ALA A 199 3.47 -1.60 -19.40
CA ALA A 199 3.23 -1.26 -20.82
C ALA A 199 2.56 -2.38 -21.61
N CYS A 200 2.77 -3.66 -21.26
CA CYS A 200 2.20 -4.79 -21.98
C CYS A 200 0.67 -4.74 -22.07
N ILE A 201 0.00 -4.10 -21.09
CA ILE A 201 -1.46 -3.95 -21.09
C ILE A 201 -1.92 -3.00 -22.21
N GLU A 202 -1.16 -1.92 -22.45
CA GLU A 202 -1.48 -0.97 -23.53
C GLU A 202 -1.08 -1.51 -24.91
N GLU A 203 0.05 -2.22 -24.97
CA GLU A 203 0.66 -2.72 -26.21
C GLU A 203 -0.02 -3.97 -26.79
N ASN A 204 -0.81 -4.68 -25.99
CA ASN A 204 -1.51 -5.89 -26.40
C ASN A 204 -3.01 -5.74 -26.23
N VAL A 205 -3.77 -5.88 -27.35
CA VAL A 205 -5.22 -5.69 -27.36
C VAL A 205 -5.96 -6.67 -26.46
N GLU A 206 -5.50 -7.92 -26.37
CA GLU A 206 -6.12 -8.95 -25.54
C GLU A 206 -5.91 -8.66 -24.05
N LEU A 207 -4.71 -8.22 -23.66
CA LEU A 207 -4.42 -7.83 -22.27
C LEU A 207 -5.17 -6.56 -21.88
N LYS A 208 -5.33 -5.62 -22.79
CA LYS A 208 -6.12 -4.40 -22.56
C LYS A 208 -7.60 -4.72 -22.35
N GLU A 209 -8.16 -5.63 -23.16
CA GLU A 209 -9.54 -6.08 -23.02
C GLU A 209 -9.73 -6.89 -21.71
N LEU A 210 -8.77 -7.73 -21.36
CA LEU A 210 -8.77 -8.47 -20.10
C LEU A 210 -8.77 -7.50 -18.90
N ALA A 211 -7.89 -6.48 -18.91
CA ALA A 211 -7.84 -5.44 -17.88
C ALA A 211 -9.15 -4.65 -17.78
N ARG A 212 -9.82 -4.39 -18.91
CA ARG A 212 -11.13 -3.73 -18.94
C ARG A 212 -12.18 -4.56 -18.21
N ARG A 213 -12.28 -5.86 -18.54
CA ARG A 213 -13.25 -6.76 -17.87
C ARG A 213 -13.02 -6.85 -16.36
N VAL A 214 -11.76 -6.98 -15.95
CA VAL A 214 -11.39 -6.99 -14.52
C VAL A 214 -11.86 -5.70 -13.85
N CYS A 215 -11.61 -4.55 -14.49
CA CYS A 215 -12.03 -3.25 -13.98
C CYS A 215 -13.56 -3.15 -13.85
N GLU A 216 -14.30 -3.51 -14.89
CA GLU A 216 -15.77 -3.43 -14.93
C GLU A 216 -16.41 -4.31 -13.86
N GLU A 217 -15.95 -5.57 -13.71
CA GLU A 217 -16.39 -6.47 -12.64
C GLU A 217 -16.12 -5.87 -11.25
N ALA A 218 -14.91 -5.36 -10.99
CA ALA A 218 -14.56 -4.77 -9.70
C ALA A 218 -15.35 -3.49 -9.40
N VAL A 219 -15.62 -2.66 -10.41
CA VAL A 219 -16.49 -1.47 -10.29
C VAL A 219 -17.92 -1.86 -9.92
N GLN A 220 -18.45 -2.92 -10.53
CA GLN A 220 -19.78 -3.44 -10.19
C GLN A 220 -19.86 -3.83 -8.71
N VAL A 221 -18.85 -4.52 -8.20
CA VAL A 221 -18.77 -4.92 -6.78
C VAL A 221 -18.67 -3.69 -5.87
N ALA A 222 -17.80 -2.72 -6.19
CA ALA A 222 -17.66 -1.50 -5.41
C ALA A 222 -18.99 -0.74 -5.28
N LYS A 223 -19.74 -0.63 -6.38
CA LYS A 223 -21.07 0.00 -6.37
C LYS A 223 -22.08 -0.76 -5.50
N ALA A 224 -22.09 -2.09 -5.58
CA ALA A 224 -22.96 -2.93 -4.76
C ALA A 224 -22.61 -2.83 -3.26
N SER A 225 -21.35 -2.61 -2.94
CA SER A 225 -20.87 -2.34 -1.57
C SER A 225 -21.21 -0.92 -1.08
N GLY A 226 -21.95 -0.12 -1.87
CA GLY A 226 -22.36 1.24 -1.50
C GLY A 226 -21.26 2.30 -1.65
N VAL A 227 -20.13 1.96 -2.28
CA VAL A 227 -19.03 2.89 -2.45
C VAL A 227 -19.30 3.86 -3.61
N GLN A 228 -19.16 5.14 -3.35
CA GLN A 228 -19.24 6.18 -4.37
C GLN A 228 -17.85 6.47 -4.92
N LEU A 229 -17.48 5.74 -5.98
CA LEU A 229 -16.19 5.94 -6.63
C LEU A 229 -15.99 7.39 -7.09
N PRO A 230 -14.73 7.89 -7.15
CA PRO A 230 -14.43 9.22 -7.66
C PRO A 230 -15.05 9.47 -9.05
N ARG A 231 -15.43 10.72 -9.34
CA ARG A 231 -16.06 11.12 -10.60
C ARG A 231 -15.08 11.09 -11.78
N CYS A 232 -14.61 9.91 -12.12
CA CYS A 232 -13.80 9.67 -13.32
C CYS A 232 -14.20 8.31 -13.91
N ASP A 233 -13.89 8.08 -15.16
CA ASP A 233 -14.02 6.74 -15.74
C ASP A 233 -12.95 5.81 -15.13
N PRO A 234 -13.33 4.74 -14.41
CA PRO A 234 -12.37 3.89 -13.72
C PRO A 234 -11.37 3.22 -14.67
N PHE A 235 -11.80 2.82 -15.87
CA PHE A 235 -10.88 2.22 -16.84
C PHE A 235 -9.89 3.25 -17.42
N SER A 236 -10.32 4.48 -17.65
CA SER A 236 -9.40 5.57 -18.00
C SER A 236 -8.36 5.81 -16.91
N LYS A 237 -8.75 5.69 -15.62
CA LYS A 237 -7.79 5.77 -14.50
C LYS A 237 -6.79 4.61 -14.55
N VAL A 238 -7.24 3.37 -14.81
CA VAL A 238 -6.35 2.20 -14.99
C VAL A 238 -5.34 2.47 -16.11
N MET A 239 -5.81 2.90 -17.28
CA MET A 239 -4.93 3.18 -18.42
C MET A 239 -3.98 4.36 -18.18
N GLY A 240 -4.43 5.37 -17.44
CA GLY A 240 -3.57 6.48 -16.98
C GLY A 240 -2.42 6.00 -16.10
N VAL A 241 -2.69 5.06 -15.19
CA VAL A 241 -1.63 4.45 -14.36
C VAL A 241 -0.70 3.60 -15.21
N VAL A 242 -1.21 2.78 -16.15
CA VAL A 242 -0.39 2.01 -17.10
C VAL A 242 0.55 2.94 -17.86
N ALA A 243 0.03 4.03 -18.42
CA ALA A 243 0.81 5.01 -19.18
C ALA A 243 1.89 5.70 -18.32
N ALA A 244 1.53 6.12 -17.09
CA ALA A 244 2.47 6.79 -16.19
C ALA A 244 3.56 5.85 -15.64
N THR A 245 3.32 4.54 -15.66
CA THR A 245 4.22 3.52 -15.08
C THR A 245 4.67 2.48 -16.12
N ARG A 246 4.73 2.84 -17.38
CA ARG A 246 4.99 1.93 -18.53
C ARG A 246 6.15 0.97 -18.29
N LEU A 247 7.28 1.50 -17.84
CA LEU A 247 8.52 0.74 -17.61
C LEU A 247 8.60 0.10 -16.22
N ASN A 248 7.56 0.28 -15.40
CA ASN A 248 7.55 -0.29 -14.05
C ASN A 248 7.07 -1.75 -14.10
N ARG A 249 7.66 -2.54 -13.23
CA ARG A 249 7.21 -3.88 -12.88
C ARG A 249 6.24 -3.73 -11.71
N SER A 250 5.03 -4.26 -11.82
CA SER A 250 4.06 -4.21 -10.73
C SER A 250 4.62 -4.82 -9.45
N SER A 251 4.14 -4.39 -8.27
CA SER A 251 4.59 -4.96 -6.99
C SER A 251 4.35 -6.47 -6.91
N MET A 252 3.26 -6.95 -7.50
CA MET A 252 2.94 -8.38 -7.55
C MET A 252 3.90 -9.15 -8.44
N LEU A 253 4.29 -8.60 -9.60
CA LEU A 253 5.32 -9.18 -10.46
C LEU A 253 6.66 -9.27 -9.70
N GLN A 254 7.05 -8.20 -9.01
CA GLN A 254 8.28 -8.21 -8.21
C GLN A 254 8.25 -9.28 -7.10
N ASP A 255 7.10 -9.47 -6.43
CA ASP A 255 6.94 -10.53 -5.43
C ASP A 255 7.06 -11.92 -6.05
N VAL A 256 6.39 -12.16 -7.19
CA VAL A 256 6.46 -13.45 -7.93
C VAL A 256 7.89 -13.77 -8.35
N GLU A 257 8.63 -12.80 -8.88
CA GLU A 257 10.02 -13.00 -9.32
C GLU A 257 10.97 -13.24 -8.17
N ALA A 258 10.73 -12.57 -7.05
CA ALA A 258 11.49 -12.79 -5.82
C ALA A 258 11.08 -14.07 -5.07
N GLY A 259 10.13 -14.85 -5.57
CA GLY A 259 9.61 -16.05 -4.90
C GLY A 259 8.89 -15.75 -3.58
N LYS A 260 8.36 -14.53 -3.42
CA LYS A 260 7.65 -14.09 -2.22
C LYS A 260 6.14 -14.30 -2.37
N ARG A 261 5.43 -14.44 -1.24
CA ARG A 261 3.98 -14.38 -1.21
C ARG A 261 3.50 -13.03 -1.75
N THR A 262 2.51 -13.07 -2.64
CA THR A 262 1.86 -11.87 -3.20
C THR A 262 0.70 -11.42 -2.33
N GLU A 263 0.20 -10.21 -2.58
CA GLU A 263 -1.03 -9.67 -1.96
C GLU A 263 -2.28 -9.97 -2.82
N ILE A 264 -2.28 -11.05 -3.58
CA ILE A 264 -3.41 -11.40 -4.47
C ILE A 264 -4.71 -11.64 -3.69
N ASP A 265 -4.62 -12.24 -2.49
CA ASP A 265 -5.77 -12.51 -1.64
C ASP A 265 -6.37 -11.20 -1.08
N GLU A 266 -5.55 -10.22 -0.77
CA GLU A 266 -5.94 -8.95 -0.15
C GLU A 266 -6.36 -7.89 -1.19
N ILE A 267 -6.03 -8.10 -2.47
CA ILE A 267 -6.41 -7.23 -3.59
C ILE A 267 -7.57 -7.88 -4.35
N THR A 268 -7.29 -8.78 -5.29
CA THR A 268 -8.31 -9.41 -6.13
C THR A 268 -9.20 -10.36 -5.33
N GLY A 269 -8.61 -11.13 -4.39
CA GLY A 269 -9.36 -12.02 -3.50
C GLY A 269 -10.34 -11.26 -2.61
N ALA A 270 -10.00 -10.06 -2.15
CA ALA A 270 -10.92 -9.22 -1.38
C ALA A 270 -12.12 -8.78 -2.24
N VAL A 271 -11.91 -8.44 -3.52
CA VAL A 271 -13.01 -8.15 -4.46
C VAL A 271 -13.88 -9.39 -4.68
N VAL A 272 -13.29 -10.58 -4.82
CA VAL A 272 -14.03 -11.85 -4.97
C VAL A 272 -14.87 -12.15 -3.73
N ASN A 273 -14.31 -11.95 -2.55
CA ASN A 273 -15.03 -12.15 -1.29
C ASN A 273 -16.21 -11.19 -1.16
N GLU A 274 -16.00 -9.93 -1.50
CA GLU A 274 -17.06 -8.92 -1.45
C GLU A 274 -18.16 -9.22 -2.49
N ALA A 275 -17.78 -9.59 -3.72
CA ALA A 275 -18.73 -10.02 -4.77
C ALA A 275 -19.62 -11.17 -4.30
N SER A 276 -19.05 -12.16 -3.61
CA SER A 276 -19.78 -13.31 -3.06
C SER A 276 -20.84 -12.89 -2.05
N ARG A 277 -20.61 -11.84 -1.26
CA ARG A 277 -21.57 -11.30 -0.27
C ARG A 277 -22.83 -10.72 -0.94
N PHE A 278 -22.67 -10.21 -2.16
CA PHE A 278 -23.75 -9.61 -2.94
C PHE A 278 -24.29 -10.52 -4.05
N GLY A 279 -23.77 -11.75 -4.17
CA GLY A 279 -24.18 -12.70 -5.22
C GLY A 279 -23.80 -12.24 -6.64
N ILE A 280 -22.73 -11.45 -6.78
CA ILE A 280 -22.26 -10.91 -8.06
C ILE A 280 -21.23 -11.85 -8.67
N ALA A 281 -21.46 -12.29 -9.91
CA ALA A 281 -20.48 -13.08 -10.66
C ALA A 281 -19.38 -12.17 -11.24
N ILE A 282 -18.13 -12.48 -10.91
CA ILE A 282 -16.94 -11.79 -11.41
C ILE A 282 -15.89 -12.81 -11.92
N PRO A 283 -16.22 -13.56 -12.97
CA PRO A 283 -15.43 -14.72 -13.40
C PRO A 283 -14.01 -14.36 -13.83
N THR A 284 -13.79 -13.15 -14.33
CA THR A 284 -12.46 -12.71 -14.77
C THR A 284 -11.54 -12.48 -13.57
N ASN A 285 -12.02 -11.75 -12.55
CA ASN A 285 -11.27 -11.55 -11.31
C ASN A 285 -11.01 -12.85 -10.60
N GLU A 286 -12.02 -13.74 -10.48
CA GLU A 286 -11.88 -15.02 -9.83
C GLU A 286 -10.83 -15.90 -10.53
N THR A 287 -10.83 -15.94 -11.86
CA THR A 287 -9.84 -16.69 -12.65
C THR A 287 -8.43 -16.18 -12.41
N LEU A 288 -8.20 -14.87 -12.49
CA LEU A 288 -6.88 -14.28 -12.25
C LEU A 288 -6.41 -14.49 -10.82
N TRP A 289 -7.30 -14.35 -9.83
CA TRP A 289 -7.00 -14.64 -8.44
C TRP A 289 -6.49 -16.07 -8.24
N ARG A 290 -7.21 -17.06 -8.78
CA ARG A 290 -6.83 -18.48 -8.68
C ARG A 290 -5.50 -18.77 -9.38
N LEU A 291 -5.28 -18.19 -10.57
CA LEU A 291 -4.04 -18.38 -11.33
C LEU A 291 -2.82 -17.82 -10.58
N VAL A 292 -2.89 -16.58 -10.08
CA VAL A 292 -1.76 -15.99 -9.35
C VAL A 292 -1.52 -16.72 -8.02
N LYS A 293 -2.59 -17.11 -7.32
CA LYS A 293 -2.48 -17.89 -6.07
C LYS A 293 -1.75 -19.20 -6.29
N SER A 294 -2.01 -19.87 -7.42
CA SER A 294 -1.33 -21.13 -7.76
C SER A 294 0.17 -21.00 -8.02
N LEU A 295 0.65 -19.81 -8.44
CA LEU A 295 2.09 -19.58 -8.64
C LEU A 295 2.90 -19.75 -7.34
N GLY A 296 2.30 -19.43 -6.19
CA GLY A 296 2.94 -19.60 -4.88
C GLY A 296 3.02 -21.06 -4.43
N SER A 297 2.03 -21.89 -4.80
CA SER A 297 1.97 -23.30 -4.41
C SER A 297 2.81 -24.25 -5.27
N ILE A 298 3.22 -23.84 -6.47
CA ILE A 298 4.03 -24.66 -7.38
C ILE A 298 5.53 -24.62 -7.01
N ARG A 299 5.95 -23.69 -6.17
CA ARG A 299 7.34 -23.48 -5.79
C ARG A 299 7.72 -24.05 -4.41
N SER A 300 6.78 -24.64 -3.70
CA SER A 300 6.98 -25.41 -2.46
C SER A 300 7.03 -26.92 -2.80
#